data_bcd88025f39cd1da1f25d27b096ec8fe
#
_entry.id   bcd88025f39cd1da1f25d27b096ec8fe
#
_cell.length_a   1.000
_cell.length_b   1.000
_cell.length_c   1.000
_cell.angle_alpha   90.00
_cell.angle_beta   90.00
_cell.angle_gamma   90.00
#
_symmetry.space_group_name_H-M   'P 1'
#
loop_
_entity.id
_entity.type
_entity.pdbx_description
1 polymer ?
#
loop_
_entity_poly.entity_id
_entity_poly.type
_entity_poly.pdbx_seq_one_letter_code
_entity_poly.pdbx_strand_id
1 'polypeptide(L)'
;MIEYDLEKIKAVIFDVDGVLSANTVSMDENGLPLRTLNIKDGYAIQLAAKMGLKCAIITGGDSEAIRKRYEYLGMTDVFMKCSVKIKTYEMFLREHGLSDDNIIYVGDDIPDYEIMKRVGCPCCPSDACEEIRQMSVYVSPYCGGNGCARDVLELVLRAQGKWLSSSKAFGW
;
A
#
# COMPACT_ATOMS: atom_id res chain seq x y z
N MET A 1 7.71 -15.25 -5.40
CA MET A 1 7.87 -15.37 -3.92
C MET A 1 8.65 -14.15 -3.47
N ILE A 2 8.30 -13.51 -2.37
CA ILE A 2 9.06 -12.34 -1.86
C ILE A 2 10.33 -12.86 -1.20
N GLU A 3 11.50 -12.41 -1.65
CA GLU A 3 12.80 -12.74 -1.04
C GLU A 3 13.11 -11.78 0.12
N TYR A 4 12.24 -11.79 1.12
CA TYR A 4 12.35 -11.00 2.34
C TYR A 4 11.70 -11.73 3.51
N ASP A 5 12.19 -11.50 4.72
CA ASP A 5 11.60 -12.06 5.95
C ASP A 5 10.30 -11.30 6.31
N LEU A 6 9.18 -11.81 5.83
CA LEU A 6 7.86 -11.21 6.01
C LEU A 6 7.35 -11.26 7.47
N GLU A 7 7.95 -12.06 8.35
CA GLU A 7 7.59 -12.10 9.77
C GLU A 7 7.99 -10.80 10.49
N LYS A 8 9.02 -10.09 9.97
CA LYS A 8 9.46 -8.80 10.49
C LYS A 8 8.55 -7.64 10.13
N ILE A 9 7.68 -7.82 9.13
CA ILE A 9 6.83 -6.74 8.63
C ILE A 9 5.77 -6.37 9.67
N LYS A 10 5.74 -5.10 10.01
CA LYS A 10 4.78 -4.50 10.97
C LYS A 10 3.84 -3.52 10.30
N ALA A 11 4.24 -2.97 9.16
CA ALA A 11 3.38 -2.08 8.39
C ALA A 11 3.58 -2.26 6.88
N VAL A 12 2.47 -2.04 6.13
CA VAL A 12 2.47 -1.94 4.67
C VAL A 12 1.94 -0.56 4.31
N ILE A 13 2.73 0.19 3.57
CA ILE A 13 2.41 1.55 3.12
C ILE A 13 2.17 1.52 1.62
N PHE A 14 1.13 2.18 1.16
CA PHE A 14 0.72 2.23 -0.24
C PHE A 14 0.74 3.65 -0.78
N ASP A 15 1.14 3.82 -2.05
CA ASP A 15 0.65 4.93 -2.84
C ASP A 15 -0.81 4.67 -3.28
N VAL A 16 -1.44 5.68 -3.85
CA VAL A 16 -2.83 5.58 -4.35
C VAL A 16 -2.85 5.44 -5.86
N ASP A 17 -2.40 6.45 -6.58
CA ASP A 17 -2.48 6.48 -8.04
C ASP A 17 -1.45 5.50 -8.63
N GLY A 18 -1.91 4.51 -9.39
CA GLY A 18 -1.07 3.44 -9.91
C GLY A 18 -0.85 2.24 -8.95
N VAL A 19 -1.37 2.30 -7.70
CA VAL A 19 -1.26 1.21 -6.72
C VAL A 19 -2.63 0.77 -6.20
N LEU A 20 -3.30 1.60 -5.40
CA LEU A 20 -4.65 1.32 -4.88
C LEU A 20 -5.74 1.70 -5.88
N SER A 21 -5.45 2.62 -6.78
CA SER A 21 -6.26 3.01 -7.94
C SER A 21 -5.49 2.68 -9.21
N ALA A 22 -6.20 2.47 -10.31
CA ALA A 22 -5.57 2.28 -11.61
C ALA A 22 -4.74 3.51 -12.02
N ASN A 23 -3.71 3.29 -12.84
CA ASN A 23 -2.85 4.35 -13.38
C ASN A 23 -3.51 5.16 -14.51
N THR A 24 -4.63 4.66 -15.04
CA THR A 24 -5.45 5.34 -16.05
C THR A 24 -6.87 5.47 -15.53
N VAL A 25 -7.32 6.70 -15.32
CA VAL A 25 -8.65 7.00 -14.77
C VAL A 25 -9.32 8.12 -15.55
N SER A 26 -10.64 8.18 -15.49
CA SER A 26 -11.40 9.33 -16.01
C SER A 26 -11.22 10.56 -15.12
N MET A 27 -11.50 11.73 -15.69
CA MET A 27 -11.59 12.98 -14.95
C MET A 27 -13.04 13.41 -14.81
N ASP A 28 -13.38 14.10 -13.73
CA ASP A 28 -14.65 14.78 -13.58
C ASP A 28 -14.67 16.13 -14.34
N GLU A 29 -15.80 16.83 -14.29
CA GLU A 29 -15.99 18.13 -14.94
C GLU A 29 -15.09 19.25 -14.40
N ASN A 30 -14.50 19.07 -13.20
CA ASN A 30 -13.57 20.00 -12.57
C ASN A 30 -12.10 19.64 -12.84
N GLY A 31 -11.85 18.61 -13.67
CA GLY A 31 -10.50 18.12 -13.97
C GLY A 31 -9.86 17.28 -12.87
N LEU A 32 -10.66 16.76 -11.92
CA LEU A 32 -10.15 15.90 -10.85
C LEU A 32 -10.21 14.42 -11.27
N PRO A 33 -9.19 13.62 -10.93
CA PRO A 33 -9.18 12.19 -11.27
C PRO A 33 -10.24 11.42 -10.48
N LEU A 34 -11.06 10.64 -11.18
CA LEU A 34 -12.02 9.70 -10.60
C LEU A 34 -11.32 8.38 -10.30
N ARG A 35 -10.71 8.28 -9.13
CA ARG A 35 -9.93 7.12 -8.72
C ARG A 35 -10.77 5.86 -8.64
N THR A 36 -10.23 4.76 -9.14
CA THR A 36 -10.85 3.45 -9.07
C THR A 36 -10.65 2.81 -7.70
N LEU A 37 -11.42 1.78 -7.41
CA LEU A 37 -11.39 1.06 -6.15
C LEU A 37 -11.54 -0.44 -6.41
N ASN A 38 -10.61 -1.23 -5.91
CA ASN A 38 -10.70 -2.68 -5.95
C ASN A 38 -11.28 -3.22 -4.63
N ILE A 39 -12.40 -3.93 -4.73
CA ILE A 39 -13.09 -4.47 -3.55
C ILE A 39 -12.28 -5.57 -2.85
N LYS A 40 -11.53 -6.36 -3.61
CA LYS A 40 -10.67 -7.43 -3.04
C LYS A 40 -9.45 -6.87 -2.32
N ASP A 41 -8.86 -5.78 -2.82
CA ASP A 41 -7.83 -5.02 -2.11
C ASP A 41 -8.39 -4.47 -0.80
N GLY A 42 -9.59 -3.89 -0.84
CA GLY A 42 -10.28 -3.39 0.35
C GLY A 42 -10.51 -4.47 1.42
N TYR A 43 -10.90 -5.67 1.01
CA TYR A 43 -11.04 -6.80 1.94
C TYR A 43 -9.69 -7.14 2.62
N ALA A 44 -8.61 -7.23 1.84
CA ALA A 44 -7.30 -7.56 2.39
C ALA A 44 -6.78 -6.50 3.36
N ILE A 45 -7.00 -5.22 3.07
CA ILE A 45 -6.66 -4.10 3.94
C ILE A 45 -7.43 -4.17 5.25
N GLN A 46 -8.75 -4.41 5.20
CA GLN A 46 -9.55 -4.54 6.40
C GLN A 46 -9.13 -5.76 7.23
N LEU A 47 -8.86 -6.90 6.60
CA LEU A 47 -8.37 -8.08 7.29
C LEU A 47 -7.01 -7.82 7.94
N ALA A 48 -6.09 -7.17 7.24
CA ALA A 48 -4.79 -6.79 7.78
C ALA A 48 -4.94 -5.96 9.06
N ALA A 49 -5.79 -4.94 9.05
CA ALA A 49 -6.09 -4.12 10.22
C ALA A 49 -6.68 -4.96 11.37
N LYS A 50 -7.65 -5.83 11.09
CA LYS A 50 -8.23 -6.74 12.10
C LYS A 50 -7.23 -7.72 12.70
N MET A 51 -6.19 -8.08 11.95
CA MET A 51 -5.12 -8.98 12.37
C MET A 51 -3.90 -8.26 12.97
N GLY A 52 -3.99 -6.94 13.16
CA GLY A 52 -2.95 -6.14 13.80
C GLY A 52 -1.76 -5.81 12.91
N LEU A 53 -1.88 -5.97 11.59
CA LEU A 53 -0.91 -5.46 10.62
C LEU A 53 -1.32 -4.04 10.25
N LYS A 54 -0.43 -3.07 10.47
CA LYS A 54 -0.69 -1.67 10.15
C LYS A 54 -0.68 -1.45 8.64
N CYS A 55 -1.69 -0.75 8.14
CA CYS A 55 -1.74 -0.27 6.76
C CYS A 55 -1.79 1.25 6.75
N ALA A 56 -1.08 1.90 5.83
CA ALA A 56 -1.03 3.33 5.68
C ALA A 56 -1.03 3.76 4.21
N ILE A 57 -1.35 5.02 3.96
CA ILE A 57 -1.27 5.66 2.64
C ILE A 57 -0.34 6.86 2.72
N ILE A 58 0.56 6.98 1.74
CA ILE A 58 1.35 8.18 1.47
C ILE A 58 1.18 8.53 -0.01
N THR A 59 0.40 9.56 -0.31
CA THR A 59 0.10 9.97 -1.70
C THR A 59 0.26 11.47 -1.92
N GLY A 60 0.70 11.85 -3.13
CA GLY A 60 0.71 13.24 -3.57
C GLY A 60 -0.69 13.77 -3.88
N GLY A 61 -1.65 12.89 -4.15
CA GLY A 61 -3.03 13.23 -4.46
C GLY A 61 -3.82 13.76 -3.27
N ASP A 62 -4.97 14.33 -3.57
CA ASP A 62 -5.96 14.78 -2.58
C ASP A 62 -7.34 14.25 -2.96
N SER A 63 -7.97 13.47 -2.10
CA SER A 63 -9.30 12.92 -2.33
C SER A 63 -9.97 12.53 -1.02
N GLU A 64 -10.96 13.29 -0.63
CA GLU A 64 -11.77 13.00 0.55
C GLU A 64 -12.49 11.65 0.44
N ALA A 65 -12.88 11.24 -0.76
CA ALA A 65 -13.52 9.94 -1.00
C ALA A 65 -12.55 8.78 -0.69
N ILE A 66 -11.29 8.89 -1.12
CA ILE A 66 -10.23 7.92 -0.82
C ILE A 66 -9.96 7.90 0.69
N ARG A 67 -9.80 9.06 1.33
CA ARG A 67 -9.61 9.13 2.78
C ARG A 67 -10.70 8.38 3.55
N LYS A 68 -11.94 8.75 3.35
CA LYS A 68 -13.10 8.11 4.00
C LYS A 68 -13.16 6.60 3.76
N ARG A 69 -12.87 6.18 2.53
CA ARG A 69 -12.89 4.75 2.18
C ARG A 69 -11.86 3.96 2.97
N TYR A 70 -10.61 4.41 3.02
CA TYR A 70 -9.54 3.65 3.65
C TYR A 70 -9.55 3.77 5.18
N GLU A 71 -10.00 4.89 5.74
CA GLU A 71 -10.30 5.01 7.17
C GLU A 71 -11.41 4.04 7.59
N TYR A 72 -12.49 3.93 6.80
CA TYR A 72 -13.54 2.92 7.04
C TYR A 72 -13.01 1.49 7.03
N LEU A 73 -11.98 1.19 6.24
CA LEU A 73 -11.32 -0.11 6.19
C LEU A 73 -10.32 -0.34 7.33
N GLY A 74 -10.14 0.62 8.22
CA GLY A 74 -9.31 0.51 9.41
C GLY A 74 -7.91 1.10 9.28
N MET A 75 -7.62 1.88 8.23
CA MET A 75 -6.38 2.66 8.17
C MET A 75 -6.49 3.89 9.06
N THR A 76 -5.51 4.09 9.93
CA THR A 76 -5.41 5.26 10.80
C THR A 76 -4.50 6.34 10.22
N ASP A 77 -3.63 5.94 9.31
CA ASP A 77 -2.55 6.77 8.77
C ASP A 77 -2.78 6.98 7.26
N VAL A 78 -3.51 8.04 6.90
CA VAL A 78 -3.83 8.39 5.51
C VAL A 78 -3.28 9.79 5.23
N PHE A 79 -2.06 9.83 4.68
CA PHE A 79 -1.35 11.07 4.37
C PHE A 79 -1.57 11.45 2.91
N MET A 80 -2.17 12.60 2.68
CA MET A 80 -2.45 13.17 1.37
C MET A 80 -1.67 14.47 1.15
N LYS A 81 -1.60 14.93 -0.09
CA LYS A 81 -0.84 16.13 -0.49
C LYS A 81 0.65 16.04 -0.14
N CYS A 82 1.20 14.84 -0.12
CA CYS A 82 2.60 14.60 0.20
C CYS A 82 3.48 14.95 -1.01
N SER A 83 3.87 16.21 -1.15
CA SER A 83 4.75 16.66 -2.24
C SER A 83 6.18 16.10 -2.13
N VAL A 84 6.61 15.76 -0.92
CA VAL A 84 7.90 15.11 -0.63
C VAL A 84 7.62 13.91 0.26
N LYS A 85 7.34 12.77 -0.36
CA LYS A 85 6.85 11.55 0.31
C LYS A 85 7.82 11.03 1.38
N ILE A 86 9.13 11.14 1.16
CA ILE A 86 10.14 10.63 2.10
C ILE A 86 10.04 11.28 3.49
N LYS A 87 9.69 12.56 3.58
CA LYS A 87 9.51 13.25 4.88
C LYS A 87 8.33 12.69 5.66
N THR A 88 7.24 12.37 4.98
CA THR A 88 6.07 11.74 5.60
C THR A 88 6.39 10.31 6.05
N TYR A 89 7.14 9.57 5.26
CA TYR A 89 7.64 8.25 5.62
C TYR A 89 8.49 8.28 6.90
N GLU A 90 9.44 9.21 6.98
CA GLU A 90 10.29 9.38 8.18
C GLU A 90 9.48 9.76 9.42
N MET A 91 8.47 10.60 9.25
CA MET A 91 7.54 10.94 10.33
C MET A 91 6.78 9.70 10.80
N PHE A 92 6.22 8.91 9.87
CA PHE A 92 5.53 7.66 10.17
C PHE A 92 6.40 6.68 10.96
N LEU A 93 7.66 6.48 10.55
CA LEU A 93 8.57 5.60 11.29
C LEU A 93 8.77 6.07 12.74
N ARG A 94 8.99 7.36 12.96
CA ARG A 94 9.19 7.93 14.31
C ARG A 94 7.93 7.78 15.18
N GLU A 95 6.76 8.09 14.64
CA GLU A 95 5.49 8.04 15.37
C GLU A 95 5.13 6.62 15.81
N HIS A 96 5.50 5.62 15.02
CA HIS A 96 5.19 4.22 15.32
C HIS A 96 6.35 3.43 15.91
N GLY A 97 7.52 4.04 16.09
CA GLY A 97 8.71 3.34 16.60
C GLY A 97 9.18 2.20 15.71
N LEU A 98 9.07 2.37 14.38
CA LEU A 98 9.42 1.38 13.38
C LEU A 98 10.75 1.71 12.69
N SER A 99 11.40 0.70 12.12
CA SER A 99 12.58 0.83 11.27
C SER A 99 12.24 0.47 9.83
N ASP A 100 13.13 0.84 8.89
CA ASP A 100 12.97 0.53 7.48
C ASP A 100 12.74 -0.98 7.23
N ASP A 101 13.37 -1.86 8.02
CA ASP A 101 13.22 -3.31 7.93
C ASP A 101 11.83 -3.85 8.31
N ASN A 102 11.02 -3.04 8.96
CA ASN A 102 9.67 -3.44 9.37
C ASN A 102 8.59 -3.08 8.34
N ILE A 103 8.99 -2.46 7.23
CA ILE A 103 8.06 -1.84 6.28
C ILE A 103 8.12 -2.52 4.92
N ILE A 104 6.93 -2.78 4.36
CA ILE A 104 6.73 -2.88 2.92
C ILE A 104 6.21 -1.53 2.45
N TYR A 105 6.79 -1.00 1.38
CA TYR A 105 6.22 0.12 0.63
C TYR A 105 5.84 -0.36 -0.76
N VAL A 106 4.62 -0.06 -1.18
CA VAL A 106 4.13 -0.38 -2.52
C VAL A 106 3.97 0.91 -3.29
N GLY A 107 4.83 1.12 -4.27
CA GLY A 107 4.85 2.29 -5.16
C GLY A 107 4.93 1.87 -6.62
N ASP A 108 4.68 2.78 -7.54
CA ASP A 108 4.64 2.48 -8.97
C ASP A 108 5.47 3.44 -9.85
N ASP A 109 5.77 4.65 -9.37
CA ASP A 109 6.40 5.66 -10.20
C ASP A 109 7.45 6.49 -9.44
N ILE A 110 8.13 7.36 -10.14
CA ILE A 110 9.29 8.15 -9.68
C ILE A 110 9.05 8.91 -8.35
N PRO A 111 7.85 9.44 -8.04
CA PRO A 111 7.60 10.05 -6.73
C PRO A 111 7.82 9.13 -5.53
N ASP A 112 7.81 7.80 -5.73
CA ASP A 112 8.03 6.79 -4.70
C ASP A 112 9.50 6.40 -4.53
N TYR A 113 10.34 6.77 -5.48
CA TYR A 113 11.71 6.27 -5.63
C TYR A 113 12.54 6.39 -4.35
N GLU A 114 12.50 7.54 -3.66
CA GLU A 114 13.30 7.76 -2.46
C GLU A 114 12.88 6.83 -1.30
N ILE A 115 11.58 6.58 -1.13
CA ILE A 115 11.09 5.64 -0.12
C ILE A 115 11.46 4.21 -0.53
N MET A 116 11.19 3.84 -1.77
CA MET A 116 11.47 2.51 -2.31
C MET A 116 12.94 2.12 -2.18
N LYS A 117 13.84 3.08 -2.36
CA LYS A 117 15.30 2.86 -2.21
C LYS A 117 15.71 2.62 -0.74
N ARG A 118 14.93 3.09 0.20
CA ARG A 118 15.26 3.07 1.62
C ARG A 118 14.59 1.93 2.39
N VAL A 119 13.35 1.64 2.05
CA VAL A 119 12.54 0.64 2.76
C VAL A 119 13.12 -0.76 2.64
N GLY A 120 12.96 -1.59 3.69
CA GLY A 120 13.52 -2.94 3.70
C GLY A 120 12.91 -3.86 2.64
N CYS A 121 11.62 -3.71 2.35
CA CYS A 121 10.93 -4.54 1.35
C CYS A 121 10.13 -3.69 0.37
N PRO A 122 10.78 -3.11 -0.66
CA PRO A 122 10.10 -2.40 -1.73
C PRO A 122 9.34 -3.36 -2.64
N CYS A 123 8.07 -3.08 -2.88
CA CYS A 123 7.18 -3.83 -3.76
C CYS A 123 6.52 -2.92 -4.79
N CYS A 124 6.11 -3.46 -5.92
CA CYS A 124 5.38 -2.68 -6.92
C CYS A 124 4.37 -3.53 -7.70
N PRO A 125 3.37 -2.92 -8.36
CA PRO A 125 2.50 -3.59 -9.32
C PRO A 125 3.26 -3.95 -10.62
N SER A 126 2.67 -4.82 -11.44
CA SER A 126 3.30 -5.29 -12.70
C SER A 126 3.46 -4.18 -13.74
N ASP A 127 2.66 -3.14 -13.67
CA ASP A 127 2.62 -1.99 -14.58
C ASP A 127 3.33 -0.75 -14.02
N ALA A 128 4.12 -0.89 -12.95
CA ALA A 128 5.00 0.16 -12.46
C ALA A 128 6.06 0.55 -13.50
N CYS A 129 6.60 1.78 -13.40
CA CYS A 129 7.70 2.20 -14.27
C CYS A 129 8.94 1.31 -14.11
N GLU A 130 9.82 1.37 -15.10
CA GLU A 130 10.96 0.45 -15.17
C GLU A 130 11.91 0.61 -13.96
N GLU A 131 12.19 1.84 -13.57
CA GLU A 131 13.07 2.18 -12.45
C GLU A 131 12.58 1.59 -11.13
N ILE A 132 11.27 1.65 -10.89
CA ILE A 132 10.63 1.10 -9.69
C ILE A 132 10.65 -0.43 -9.72
N ARG A 133 10.36 -1.04 -10.87
CA ARG A 133 10.41 -2.51 -11.00
C ARG A 133 11.81 -3.06 -10.78
N GLN A 134 12.86 -2.38 -11.29
CA GLN A 134 14.24 -2.82 -11.15
C GLN A 134 14.74 -2.81 -9.69
N MET A 135 14.23 -1.91 -8.87
CA MET A 135 14.64 -1.81 -7.47
C MET A 135 13.74 -2.60 -6.50
N SER A 136 12.60 -3.10 -6.96
CA SER A 136 11.65 -3.83 -6.13
C SER A 136 12.14 -5.23 -5.81
N VAL A 137 12.05 -5.62 -4.53
CA VAL A 137 12.26 -7.00 -4.07
C VAL A 137 11.13 -7.92 -4.56
N TYR A 138 9.95 -7.34 -4.77
CA TYR A 138 8.81 -8.07 -5.29
C TYR A 138 8.00 -7.22 -6.27
N VAL A 139 7.76 -7.79 -7.44
CA VAL A 139 6.82 -7.27 -8.44
C VAL A 139 5.58 -8.14 -8.40
N SER A 140 4.45 -7.58 -8.01
CA SER A 140 3.17 -8.27 -8.05
C SER A 140 2.79 -8.63 -9.48
N PRO A 141 2.19 -9.80 -9.75
CA PRO A 141 1.68 -10.13 -11.09
C PRO A 141 0.45 -9.31 -11.48
N TYR A 142 -0.11 -8.55 -10.56
CA TYR A 142 -1.30 -7.71 -10.78
C TYR A 142 -0.90 -6.25 -11.00
N CYS A 143 -1.66 -5.59 -11.90
CA CYS A 143 -1.53 -4.14 -12.11
C CYS A 143 -2.08 -3.34 -10.93
N GLY A 144 -1.68 -2.06 -10.86
CA GLY A 144 -2.23 -1.11 -9.91
C GLY A 144 -3.76 -1.01 -10.00
N GLY A 145 -4.44 -0.93 -8.86
CA GLY A 145 -5.90 -0.93 -8.78
C GLY A 145 -6.58 -2.26 -9.16
N ASN A 146 -5.83 -3.31 -9.48
CA ASN A 146 -6.36 -4.58 -9.96
C ASN A 146 -5.94 -5.80 -9.10
N GLY A 147 -5.63 -5.58 -7.82
CA GLY A 147 -5.36 -6.67 -6.89
C GLY A 147 -3.93 -6.75 -6.39
N CYS A 148 -3.03 -5.83 -6.76
CA CYS A 148 -1.65 -5.83 -6.29
C CYS A 148 -1.55 -5.63 -4.77
N ALA A 149 -2.39 -4.79 -4.18
CA ALA A 149 -2.42 -4.60 -2.73
C ALA A 149 -2.91 -5.86 -2.00
N ARG A 150 -3.96 -6.53 -2.54
CA ARG A 150 -4.40 -7.83 -2.04
C ARG A 150 -3.29 -8.87 -2.07
N ASP A 151 -2.57 -8.96 -3.16
CA ASP A 151 -1.48 -9.91 -3.36
C ASP A 151 -0.38 -9.73 -2.30
N VAL A 152 0.14 -8.52 -2.15
CA VAL A 152 1.17 -8.21 -1.15
C VAL A 152 0.69 -8.50 0.27
N LEU A 153 -0.51 -8.05 0.64
CA LEU A 153 -1.05 -8.26 2.00
C LEU A 153 -1.30 -9.75 2.29
N GLU A 154 -1.79 -10.49 1.31
CA GLU A 154 -2.01 -11.93 1.46
C GLU A 154 -0.69 -12.67 1.72
N LEU A 155 0.39 -12.33 1.02
CA LEU A 155 1.71 -12.92 1.24
C LEU A 155 2.21 -12.65 2.66
N VAL A 156 2.11 -11.41 3.14
CA VAL A 156 2.50 -11.05 4.51
C VAL A 156 1.66 -11.81 5.55
N LEU A 157 0.34 -11.78 5.40
CA LEU A 157 -0.57 -12.42 6.37
C LEU A 157 -0.42 -13.95 6.37
N ARG A 158 -0.11 -14.57 5.23
CA ARG A 158 0.21 -16.00 5.17
C ARG A 158 1.53 -16.32 5.88
N ALA A 159 2.59 -15.57 5.63
CA ALA A 159 3.88 -15.76 6.28
C ALA A 159 3.75 -15.62 7.82
N GLN A 160 2.92 -14.68 8.30
CA GLN A 160 2.67 -14.46 9.72
C GLN A 160 1.61 -15.40 10.32
N GLY A 161 1.11 -16.40 9.56
CA GLY A 161 0.07 -17.34 10.03
C GLY A 161 -1.29 -16.68 10.32
N LYS A 162 -1.56 -15.50 9.75
CA LYS A 162 -2.75 -14.69 10.02
C LYS A 162 -3.84 -14.78 8.93
N TRP A 163 -3.48 -15.25 7.73
CA TRP A 163 -4.43 -15.38 6.63
C TRP A 163 -5.46 -16.47 6.93
N LEU A 164 -6.74 -16.11 6.96
CA LEU A 164 -7.87 -17.01 7.27
C LEU A 164 -7.75 -17.76 8.61
N SER A 165 -6.95 -17.25 9.56
CA SER A 165 -6.64 -17.94 10.82
C SER A 165 -7.70 -17.77 11.90
N SER A 166 -8.68 -16.92 11.71
CA SER A 166 -9.76 -16.67 12.68
C SER A 166 -11.08 -16.33 11.99
N SER A 167 -12.17 -16.36 12.76
CA SER A 167 -13.52 -15.95 12.28
C SER A 167 -13.59 -14.50 11.79
N LYS A 168 -12.63 -13.65 12.18
CA LYS A 168 -12.52 -12.26 11.68
C LYS A 168 -12.33 -12.18 10.17
N ALA A 169 -11.84 -13.27 9.55
CA ALA A 169 -11.62 -13.32 8.10
C ALA A 169 -12.92 -13.48 7.29
N PHE A 170 -14.03 -13.91 7.90
CA PHE A 170 -15.26 -14.27 7.20
C PHE A 170 -16.36 -13.21 7.29
N GLY A 171 -16.03 -11.97 7.60
CA GLY A 171 -16.95 -10.84 7.67
C GLY A 171 -16.28 -9.51 7.34
N TRP A 172 -17.13 -8.52 7.04
CA TRP A 172 -16.72 -7.13 6.84
C TRP A 172 -16.60 -6.38 8.17
#